data_2b4be64fa8b982a52622b1763258390b
#
_entry.id   2b4be64fa8b982a52622b1763258390b
#
_cell.length_a   1.000
_cell.length_b   1.000
_cell.length_c   1.000
_cell.angle_alpha   90.00
_cell.angle_beta   90.00
_cell.angle_gamma   90.00
#
_symmetry.space_group_name_H-M   'P 1'
#
loop_
_entity.id
_entity.type
_entity.pdbx_description
1 polymer ?
#
loop_
_entity_poly.entity_id
_entity_poly.type
_entity_poly.pdbx_seq_one_letter_code
_entity_poly.pdbx_strand_id
1 'polypeptide(L)'
;MSEDTESEYRVSIYTGCTRSLQKLPDRVSARFQVMMNKLMSDPSAKGLDFEPIQGARDRRLRSIRVDKQYRAIALKDGRDVVFLHVDDHDEAFRWAGKRKAPVDPQMNRIRIVEDAPDLESDQPPEPAGEGAALFDDIPDARLMRLGVWSEEIPAIRRIRTLEDLEETATERDATTHDILVGLAAGMNDEDILTSVGAEEPVDRSVERAAPELADVLESPESRQKIFIPDDEAELRRFFDGELEGWRVFLHPSQRKVAYRD
;
A
#
# COMPACT_ATOMS: atom_id res chain seq x y z
N MET A 1 -9.69 8.09 -40.26
CA MET A 1 -10.43 8.55 -39.08
C MET A 1 -10.37 7.39 -38.11
N SER A 2 -9.35 7.39 -37.28
CA SER A 2 -9.21 6.39 -36.21
C SER A 2 -10.10 6.86 -35.08
N GLU A 3 -11.15 6.08 -34.79
CA GLU A 3 -11.90 6.22 -33.55
C GLU A 3 -10.90 5.98 -32.41
N ASP A 4 -10.50 7.07 -31.72
CA ASP A 4 -9.94 6.97 -30.39
C ASP A 4 -11.03 6.35 -29.52
N THR A 5 -10.94 5.04 -29.33
CA THR A 5 -11.68 4.32 -28.30
C THR A 5 -11.33 5.02 -27.02
N GLU A 6 -12.30 5.70 -26.38
CA GLU A 6 -12.15 6.32 -25.07
C GLU A 6 -11.53 5.29 -24.15
N SER A 7 -10.29 5.55 -23.78
CA SER A 7 -9.44 4.57 -23.09
C SER A 7 -10.00 4.36 -21.68
N GLU A 8 -10.64 3.23 -21.45
CA GLU A 8 -11.07 2.79 -20.11
C GLU A 8 -9.89 2.89 -19.15
N TYR A 9 -10.13 3.43 -17.95
CA TYR A 9 -9.14 3.38 -16.89
C TYR A 9 -8.96 1.94 -16.40
N ARG A 10 -7.70 1.51 -16.24
CA ARG A 10 -7.36 0.31 -15.48
C ARG A 10 -7.33 0.70 -14.00
N VAL A 11 -8.42 0.41 -13.30
CA VAL A 11 -8.62 0.80 -11.91
C VAL A 11 -8.20 -0.33 -10.99
N SER A 12 -7.45 -0.01 -9.95
CA SER A 12 -6.98 -1.00 -8.98
C SER A 12 -6.92 -0.44 -7.57
N ILE A 13 -6.89 -1.32 -6.57
CA ILE A 13 -6.88 -0.98 -5.15
C ILE A 13 -5.64 -1.60 -4.49
N TYR A 14 -4.82 -0.76 -3.92
CA TYR A 14 -3.70 -1.18 -3.07
C TYR A 14 -4.20 -1.58 -1.67
N THR A 15 -3.60 -2.60 -1.06
CA THR A 15 -4.00 -3.09 0.27
C THR A 15 -4.04 -2.00 1.34
N GLY A 16 -3.17 -1.00 1.27
CA GLY A 16 -3.20 0.15 2.18
C GLY A 16 -4.48 0.97 2.09
N CYS A 17 -5.05 1.11 0.88
CA CYS A 17 -6.32 1.79 0.67
C CYS A 17 -7.46 1.11 1.42
N THR A 18 -7.47 -0.21 1.43
CA THR A 18 -8.54 -0.95 2.09
C THR A 18 -8.39 -0.92 3.61
N ARG A 19 -7.16 -0.97 4.11
CA ARG A 19 -6.92 -0.74 5.55
C ARG A 19 -7.43 0.64 5.99
N SER A 20 -7.29 1.66 5.16
CA SER A 20 -7.85 2.99 5.45
C SER A 20 -9.38 2.97 5.42
N LEU A 21 -10.00 2.32 4.42
CA LEU A 21 -11.45 2.20 4.31
C LEU A 21 -12.08 1.48 5.51
N GLN A 22 -11.41 0.44 6.04
CA GLN A 22 -11.89 -0.32 7.22
C GLN A 22 -11.98 0.52 8.50
N LYS A 23 -11.23 1.63 8.59
CA LYS A 23 -11.27 2.57 9.71
C LYS A 23 -12.39 3.61 9.56
N LEU A 24 -13.04 3.68 8.39
CA LEU A 24 -14.06 4.66 8.07
C LEU A 24 -15.47 4.05 8.19
N PRO A 25 -16.52 4.89 8.33
CA PRO A 25 -17.90 4.41 8.34
C PRO A 25 -18.24 3.64 7.04
N ASP A 26 -19.05 2.58 7.15
CA ASP A 26 -19.45 1.69 6.02
C ASP A 26 -20.00 2.47 4.81
N ARG A 27 -20.71 3.59 5.05
CA ARG A 27 -21.21 4.46 4.00
C ARG A 27 -20.11 5.01 3.08
N VAL A 28 -18.87 5.15 3.59
CA VAL A 28 -17.73 5.66 2.81
C VAL A 28 -17.26 4.57 1.86
N SER A 29 -17.14 3.34 2.34
CA SER A 29 -16.80 2.18 1.50
C SER A 29 -17.82 1.99 0.38
N ALA A 30 -19.12 2.07 0.69
CA ALA A 30 -20.18 1.97 -0.32
C ALA A 30 -20.09 3.09 -1.38
N ARG A 31 -19.78 4.32 -0.98
CA ARG A 31 -19.61 5.44 -1.92
C ARG A 31 -18.34 5.32 -2.74
N PHE A 32 -17.27 4.85 -2.13
CA PHE A 32 -16.02 4.57 -2.82
C PHE A 32 -16.23 3.50 -3.90
N GLN A 33 -16.94 2.41 -3.60
CA GLN A 33 -17.32 1.39 -4.57
C GLN A 33 -18.13 1.96 -5.74
N VAL A 34 -19.15 2.79 -5.44
CA VAL A 34 -19.95 3.45 -6.49
C VAL A 34 -19.09 4.35 -7.37
N MET A 35 -18.14 5.07 -6.78
CA MET A 35 -17.20 5.92 -7.52
C MET A 35 -16.30 5.06 -8.43
N MET A 36 -15.77 3.95 -7.94
CA MET A 36 -14.94 3.04 -8.72
C MET A 36 -15.71 2.41 -9.89
N ASN A 37 -16.94 1.92 -9.64
CA ASN A 37 -17.80 1.38 -10.70
C ASN A 37 -18.03 2.40 -11.83
N LYS A 38 -18.31 3.65 -11.46
CA LYS A 38 -18.46 4.72 -12.45
C LYS A 38 -17.16 4.98 -13.23
N LEU A 39 -16.03 4.93 -12.55
CA LEU A 39 -14.72 5.16 -13.18
C LEU A 39 -14.37 4.06 -14.19
N MET A 40 -14.80 2.83 -13.92
CA MET A 40 -14.61 1.68 -14.82
C MET A 40 -15.58 1.73 -16.01
N SER A 41 -16.85 2.09 -15.80
CA SER A 41 -17.88 2.06 -16.83
C SER A 41 -17.96 3.34 -17.66
N ASP A 42 -17.67 4.50 -17.09
CA ASP A 42 -17.70 5.81 -17.77
C ASP A 42 -16.63 6.75 -17.18
N PRO A 43 -15.38 6.66 -17.69
CA PRO A 43 -14.30 7.53 -17.24
C PRO A 43 -14.55 9.04 -17.44
N SER A 44 -15.49 9.39 -18.32
CA SER A 44 -15.88 10.76 -18.62
C SER A 44 -17.02 11.30 -17.74
N ALA A 45 -17.56 10.46 -16.86
CA ALA A 45 -18.68 10.83 -16.00
C ALA A 45 -18.37 12.05 -15.14
N LYS A 46 -19.31 13.00 -15.11
CA LYS A 46 -19.17 14.22 -14.31
C LYS A 46 -18.93 13.90 -12.83
N GLY A 47 -17.96 14.58 -12.23
CA GLY A 47 -17.61 14.44 -10.81
C GLY A 47 -16.58 13.35 -10.51
N LEU A 48 -15.96 12.78 -11.55
CA LEU A 48 -14.83 11.86 -11.45
C LEU A 48 -13.49 12.51 -11.81
N ASP A 49 -13.36 13.79 -11.54
CA ASP A 49 -12.15 14.55 -11.87
C ASP A 49 -11.00 14.17 -10.90
N PHE A 50 -9.88 13.79 -11.48
CA PHE A 50 -8.62 13.61 -10.75
C PHE A 50 -7.95 14.95 -10.55
N GLU A 51 -8.05 15.49 -9.35
CA GLU A 51 -7.48 16.78 -8.99
C GLU A 51 -6.00 16.64 -8.58
N PRO A 52 -5.09 17.48 -9.10
CA PRO A 52 -3.72 17.51 -8.62
C PRO A 52 -3.69 17.96 -7.16
N ILE A 53 -2.82 17.32 -6.37
CA ILE A 53 -2.66 17.66 -4.96
C ILE A 53 -1.55 18.70 -4.82
N GLN A 54 -1.89 19.89 -4.35
CA GLN A 54 -0.91 20.95 -4.09
C GLN A 54 0.05 20.50 -2.99
N GLY A 55 1.35 20.63 -3.25
CA GLY A 55 2.38 20.23 -2.29
C GLY A 55 2.65 18.72 -2.23
N ALA A 56 1.97 17.88 -3.01
CA ALA A 56 2.33 16.48 -3.12
C ALA A 56 3.73 16.32 -3.72
N ARG A 57 4.56 15.51 -3.07
CA ARG A 57 5.95 15.26 -3.49
C ARG A 57 6.02 14.31 -4.67
N ASP A 58 5.06 13.43 -4.84
CA ASP A 58 4.86 12.61 -6.04
C ASP A 58 3.78 13.25 -6.92
N ARG A 59 4.18 13.77 -8.07
CA ARG A 59 3.26 14.46 -8.99
C ARG A 59 2.25 13.54 -9.67
N ARG A 60 2.38 12.22 -9.55
CA ARG A 60 1.41 11.24 -10.03
C ARG A 60 0.25 11.05 -9.04
N LEU A 61 0.42 11.49 -7.79
CA LEU A 61 -0.67 11.45 -6.82
C LEU A 61 -1.77 12.43 -7.22
N ARG A 62 -2.99 11.91 -7.19
CA ARG A 62 -4.22 12.65 -7.48
C ARG A 62 -5.23 12.41 -6.39
N SER A 63 -6.08 13.39 -6.14
CA SER A 63 -7.28 13.20 -5.32
C SER A 63 -8.51 13.05 -6.20
N ILE A 64 -9.45 12.23 -5.77
CA ILE A 64 -10.77 12.11 -6.35
C ILE A 64 -11.82 12.17 -5.23
N ARG A 65 -12.93 12.82 -5.51
CA ARG A 65 -14.01 12.98 -4.53
C ARG A 65 -14.78 11.67 -4.35
N VAL A 66 -14.80 11.15 -3.12
CA VAL A 66 -15.68 10.04 -2.72
C VAL A 66 -17.07 10.61 -2.34
N ASP A 67 -17.08 11.67 -1.52
CA ASP A 67 -18.26 12.44 -1.19
C ASP A 67 -17.90 13.89 -0.76
N LYS A 68 -18.80 14.58 -0.05
CA LYS A 68 -18.55 15.97 0.38
C LYS A 68 -17.41 16.09 1.39
N GLN A 69 -17.17 15.05 2.18
CA GLN A 69 -16.20 15.03 3.27
C GLN A 69 -14.94 14.23 2.89
N TYR A 70 -15.08 13.10 2.19
CA TYR A 70 -14.02 12.13 1.97
C TYR A 70 -13.38 12.23 0.59
N ARG A 71 -12.07 11.97 0.55
CA ARG A 71 -11.24 11.92 -0.67
C ARG A 71 -10.50 10.59 -0.74
N ALA A 72 -10.40 10.07 -1.95
CA ALA A 72 -9.48 9.00 -2.26
C ALA A 72 -8.22 9.56 -2.91
N ILE A 73 -7.07 9.04 -2.51
CA ILE A 73 -5.77 9.33 -3.10
C ILE A 73 -5.39 8.18 -4.02
N ALA A 74 -5.08 8.52 -5.25
CA ALA A 74 -4.68 7.56 -6.27
C ALA A 74 -3.33 7.93 -6.88
N LEU A 75 -2.53 6.91 -7.19
CA LEU A 75 -1.41 7.01 -8.11
C LEU A 75 -1.98 6.87 -9.52
N LYS A 76 -1.82 7.92 -10.36
CA LYS A 76 -2.33 7.94 -11.72
C LYS A 76 -1.20 8.13 -12.70
N ASP A 77 -1.05 7.17 -13.61
CA ASP A 77 -0.11 7.21 -14.71
C ASP A 77 -0.80 6.76 -16.00
N GLY A 78 -0.97 7.69 -16.95
CA GLY A 78 -1.78 7.44 -18.12
C GLY A 78 -3.19 6.98 -17.77
N ARG A 79 -3.55 5.77 -18.21
CA ARG A 79 -4.82 5.10 -17.89
C ARG A 79 -4.80 4.30 -16.61
N ASP A 80 -3.63 4.07 -16.04
CA ASP A 80 -3.48 3.27 -14.83
C ASP A 80 -3.78 4.09 -13.58
N VAL A 81 -4.67 3.59 -12.75
CA VAL A 81 -5.14 4.24 -11.53
C VAL A 81 -5.08 3.24 -10.38
N VAL A 82 -4.21 3.49 -9.41
CA VAL A 82 -4.07 2.67 -8.21
C VAL A 82 -4.53 3.48 -7.00
N PHE A 83 -5.65 3.12 -6.39
CA PHE A 83 -6.11 3.75 -5.15
C PHE A 83 -5.25 3.33 -3.97
N LEU A 84 -4.67 4.30 -3.28
CA LEU A 84 -3.68 4.09 -2.22
C LEU A 84 -4.24 4.34 -0.83
N HIS A 85 -5.13 5.33 -0.69
CA HIS A 85 -5.65 5.78 0.62
C HIS A 85 -7.00 6.47 0.47
N VAL A 86 -7.86 6.34 1.49
CA VAL A 86 -9.12 7.08 1.60
C VAL A 86 -9.22 7.64 3.01
N ASP A 87 -9.52 8.94 3.12
CA ASP A 87 -9.76 9.59 4.41
C ASP A 87 -10.62 10.84 4.24
N ASP A 88 -10.91 11.55 5.34
CA ASP A 88 -11.47 12.89 5.21
C ASP A 88 -10.53 13.82 4.41
N HIS A 89 -11.08 14.92 3.93
CA HIS A 89 -10.37 15.81 3.01
C HIS A 89 -8.98 16.20 3.52
N ASP A 90 -8.89 16.67 4.76
CA ASP A 90 -7.65 17.25 5.30
C ASP A 90 -6.61 16.16 5.62
N GLU A 91 -7.06 15.02 6.14
CA GLU A 91 -6.19 13.87 6.44
C GLU A 91 -5.68 13.23 5.14
N ALA A 92 -6.54 13.06 4.14
CA ALA A 92 -6.14 12.52 2.84
C ALA A 92 -5.06 13.39 2.17
N PHE A 93 -5.21 14.72 2.21
CA PHE A 93 -4.21 15.63 1.65
C PHE A 93 -2.92 15.67 2.48
N ARG A 94 -3.02 15.58 3.81
CA ARG A 94 -1.87 15.46 4.70
C ARG A 94 -1.09 14.17 4.44
N TRP A 95 -1.81 13.06 4.27
CA TRP A 95 -1.22 11.78 3.92
C TRP A 95 -0.45 11.86 2.60
N ALA A 96 -1.06 12.40 1.55
CA ALA A 96 -0.46 12.52 0.22
C ALA A 96 0.73 13.50 0.20
N GLY A 97 0.66 14.59 0.97
CA GLY A 97 1.72 15.60 1.05
C GLY A 97 3.04 15.07 1.64
N LYS A 98 2.96 14.01 2.44
CA LYS A 98 4.13 13.41 3.10
C LYS A 98 4.68 12.17 2.37
N ARG A 99 4.02 11.71 1.31
CA ARG A 99 4.31 10.40 0.71
C ARG A 99 4.63 10.45 -0.77
N LYS A 100 5.43 9.46 -1.17
CA LYS A 100 5.71 9.11 -2.57
C LYS A 100 5.33 7.66 -2.78
N ALA A 101 5.06 7.29 -4.03
CA ALA A 101 4.74 5.94 -4.43
C ALA A 101 5.71 5.43 -5.52
N PRO A 102 7.03 5.33 -5.24
CA PRO A 102 7.99 4.79 -6.20
C PRO A 102 7.70 3.31 -6.44
N VAL A 103 8.16 2.84 -7.59
CA VAL A 103 8.22 1.42 -7.89
C VAL A 103 9.55 0.86 -7.38
N ASP A 104 9.48 -0.22 -6.64
CA ASP A 104 10.68 -0.97 -6.22
C ASP A 104 11.13 -1.87 -7.38
N PRO A 105 12.31 -1.59 -7.98
CA PRO A 105 12.77 -2.32 -9.16
C PRO A 105 13.23 -3.74 -8.85
N GLN A 106 13.48 -4.08 -7.60
CA GLN A 106 13.94 -5.42 -7.21
C GLN A 106 12.78 -6.34 -6.82
N MET A 107 11.72 -5.75 -6.28
CA MET A 107 10.53 -6.49 -5.86
C MET A 107 9.33 -6.25 -6.81
N ASN A 108 9.54 -5.53 -7.90
CA ASN A 108 8.56 -5.23 -8.95
C ASN A 108 7.17 -4.83 -8.41
N ARG A 109 7.14 -3.84 -7.50
CA ARG A 109 5.91 -3.42 -6.83
C ARG A 109 5.92 -1.95 -6.45
N ILE A 110 4.73 -1.39 -6.20
CA ILE A 110 4.58 -0.06 -5.64
C ILE A 110 4.97 -0.09 -4.16
N ARG A 111 5.80 0.86 -3.77
CA ARG A 111 6.21 1.11 -2.39
C ARG A 111 5.64 2.45 -1.93
N ILE A 112 5.01 2.49 -0.78
CA ILE A 112 4.55 3.76 -0.18
C ILE A 112 5.60 4.20 0.83
N VAL A 113 6.28 5.30 0.53
CA VAL A 113 7.31 5.87 1.40
C VAL A 113 6.86 7.20 1.98
N GLU A 114 7.06 7.37 3.27
CA GLU A 114 6.97 8.68 3.89
C GLU A 114 8.26 9.44 3.58
N ASP A 115 8.10 10.50 2.81
CA ASP A 115 9.18 11.40 2.49
C ASP A 115 9.23 12.44 3.61
N ALA A 116 9.90 12.10 4.70
CA ALA A 116 10.14 13.05 5.77
C ALA A 116 10.73 14.33 5.15
N PRO A 117 10.26 15.53 5.52
CA PRO A 117 10.99 16.73 5.19
C PRO A 117 12.42 16.55 5.67
N ASP A 118 13.42 17.07 4.93
CA ASP A 118 14.77 17.30 5.43
C ASP A 118 14.72 18.24 6.65
N LEU A 119 14.08 17.76 7.69
CA LEU A 119 14.33 18.28 9.01
C LEU A 119 15.63 17.61 9.41
N GLU A 120 16.71 18.35 9.29
CA GLU A 120 17.77 18.29 10.29
C GLU A 120 17.06 18.39 11.65
N SER A 121 16.41 17.32 12.07
CA SER A 121 16.01 17.17 13.45
C SER A 121 17.29 16.87 14.22
N ASP A 122 17.96 17.93 14.61
CA ASP A 122 19.01 17.95 15.66
C ASP A 122 18.43 17.53 17.05
N GLN A 123 17.25 16.92 17.04
CA GLN A 123 16.73 16.24 18.22
C GLN A 123 17.28 14.81 18.23
N PRO A 124 18.18 14.51 19.16
CA PRO A 124 18.55 13.13 19.41
C PRO A 124 17.25 12.34 19.65
N PRO A 125 17.14 11.12 19.09
CA PRO A 125 15.96 10.30 19.29
C PRO A 125 15.70 10.22 20.80
N GLU A 126 14.45 10.45 21.20
CA GLU A 126 14.06 10.28 22.60
C GLU A 126 14.55 8.90 23.06
N PRO A 127 15.16 8.82 24.25
CA PRO A 127 15.70 7.55 24.74
C PRO A 127 14.57 6.54 24.76
N ALA A 128 14.79 5.45 24.05
CA ALA A 128 13.87 4.31 23.98
C ALA A 128 13.52 3.93 25.44
N GLY A 129 12.22 4.01 25.78
CA GLY A 129 11.72 3.60 27.08
C GLY A 129 12.17 2.18 27.42
N GLU A 130 12.21 1.84 28.71
CA GLU A 130 12.73 0.57 29.25
C GLU A 130 11.98 -0.65 28.65
N GLY A 131 12.73 -1.49 27.90
CA GLY A 131 12.29 -2.74 27.28
C GLY A 131 12.96 -2.95 25.92
N ALA A 132 13.40 -4.18 25.62
CA ALA A 132 13.96 -4.51 24.31
C ALA A 132 12.87 -4.33 23.22
N ALA A 133 13.23 -3.76 22.07
CA ALA A 133 12.31 -3.68 20.94
C ALA A 133 12.05 -5.07 20.35
N LEU A 134 10.88 -5.27 19.76
CA LEU A 134 10.40 -6.56 19.24
C LEU A 134 11.37 -7.19 18.21
N PHE A 135 12.13 -6.36 17.51
CA PHE A 135 13.04 -6.79 16.45
C PHE A 135 14.52 -6.50 16.74
N ASP A 136 14.91 -6.21 17.99
CA ASP A 136 16.30 -5.88 18.34
C ASP A 136 17.30 -7.00 18.02
N ASP A 137 16.88 -8.24 18.18
CA ASP A 137 17.72 -9.42 17.93
C ASP A 137 17.91 -9.70 16.41
N ILE A 138 17.22 -8.99 15.53
CA ILE A 138 17.28 -9.19 14.08
C ILE A 138 18.31 -8.23 13.47
N PRO A 139 19.41 -8.72 12.86
CA PRO A 139 20.40 -7.87 12.22
C PRO A 139 19.80 -7.04 11.09
N ASP A 140 20.24 -5.78 10.93
CA ASP A 140 19.80 -4.88 9.84
C ASP A 140 20.02 -5.51 8.47
N ALA A 141 21.14 -6.20 8.28
CA ALA A 141 21.44 -6.93 7.03
C ALA A 141 20.38 -8.00 6.70
N ARG A 142 19.81 -8.66 7.72
CA ARG A 142 18.73 -9.64 7.51
C ARG A 142 17.44 -8.93 7.11
N LEU A 143 17.08 -7.83 7.78
CA LEU A 143 15.91 -7.02 7.42
C LEU A 143 16.00 -6.54 5.96
N MET A 144 17.17 -6.00 5.55
CA MET A 144 17.40 -5.53 4.18
C MET A 144 17.32 -6.66 3.14
N ARG A 145 17.85 -7.84 3.44
CA ARG A 145 17.74 -9.01 2.55
C ARG A 145 16.30 -9.50 2.37
N LEU A 146 15.45 -9.30 3.36
CA LEU A 146 14.01 -9.59 3.26
C LEU A 146 13.23 -8.53 2.48
N GLY A 147 13.85 -7.37 2.17
CA GLY A 147 13.25 -6.32 1.38
C GLY A 147 12.91 -5.04 2.15
N VAL A 148 13.23 -4.97 3.43
CA VAL A 148 13.15 -3.73 4.23
C VAL A 148 14.20 -2.74 3.73
N TRP A 149 13.85 -1.47 3.68
CA TRP A 149 14.79 -0.42 3.32
C TRP A 149 15.52 0.12 4.54
N SER A 150 16.78 0.54 4.34
CA SER A 150 17.63 1.05 5.43
C SER A 150 17.00 2.24 6.16
N GLU A 151 16.30 3.11 5.45
CA GLU A 151 15.61 4.26 6.03
C GLU A 151 14.41 3.91 6.91
N GLU A 152 13.87 2.70 6.80
CA GLU A 152 12.75 2.22 7.63
C GLU A 152 13.23 1.61 8.96
N ILE A 153 14.48 1.15 9.02
CA ILE A 153 15.05 0.46 10.18
C ILE A 153 14.93 1.27 11.48
N PRO A 154 15.23 2.59 11.52
CA PRO A 154 15.08 3.36 12.75
C PRO A 154 13.66 3.38 13.32
N ALA A 155 12.63 3.36 12.46
CA ALA A 155 11.24 3.27 12.88
C ALA A 155 10.89 1.86 13.39
N ILE A 156 11.42 0.82 12.75
CA ILE A 156 11.23 -0.59 13.16
C ILE A 156 11.82 -0.85 14.55
N ARG A 157 12.97 -0.25 14.88
CA ARG A 157 13.61 -0.37 16.20
C ARG A 157 12.82 0.28 17.35
N ARG A 158 11.74 1.02 17.05
CA ARG A 158 10.83 1.60 18.05
C ARG A 158 9.64 0.69 18.38
N ILE A 159 9.37 -0.34 17.58
CA ILE A 159 8.27 -1.28 17.78
C ILE A 159 8.61 -2.20 18.95
N ARG A 160 7.79 -2.21 19.99
CA ARG A 160 8.03 -2.99 21.21
C ARG A 160 7.10 -4.19 21.33
N THR A 161 5.88 -4.04 20.83
CA THR A 161 4.81 -5.02 20.95
C THR A 161 4.17 -5.32 19.60
N LEU A 162 3.43 -6.41 19.52
CA LEU A 162 2.59 -6.72 18.36
C LEU A 162 1.48 -5.67 18.17
N GLU A 163 1.00 -5.07 19.26
CA GLU A 163 0.01 -3.99 19.21
C GLU A 163 0.60 -2.74 18.53
N ASP A 164 1.83 -2.32 18.91
CA ASP A 164 2.53 -1.22 18.22
C ASP A 164 2.72 -1.50 16.73
N LEU A 165 3.01 -2.78 16.38
CA LEU A 165 3.17 -3.19 14.99
C LEU A 165 1.87 -3.00 14.19
N GLU A 166 0.74 -3.36 14.76
CA GLU A 166 -0.59 -3.24 14.11
C GLU A 166 -1.08 -1.79 14.09
N GLU A 167 -0.92 -1.03 15.17
CA GLU A 167 -1.32 0.37 15.22
C GLU A 167 -0.63 1.21 14.15
N THR A 168 0.66 0.95 13.91
CA THR A 168 1.46 1.66 12.92
C THR A 168 1.42 1.05 11.52
N ALA A 169 0.57 0.03 11.29
CA ALA A 169 0.49 -0.70 10.01
C ALA A 169 0.13 0.19 8.80
N THR A 170 -0.62 1.28 9.02
CA THR A 170 -1.01 2.21 7.95
C THR A 170 0.04 3.30 7.69
N GLU A 171 1.03 3.43 8.56
CA GLU A 171 2.09 4.43 8.45
C GLU A 171 3.30 3.94 7.66
N ARG A 172 3.42 2.62 7.46
CA ARG A 172 4.53 2.00 6.75
C ARG A 172 4.09 1.32 5.45
N ASP A 173 5.07 0.98 4.63
CA ASP A 173 4.83 0.16 3.45
C ASP A 173 4.22 -1.19 3.82
N ALA A 174 3.22 -1.62 3.06
CA ALA A 174 2.49 -2.86 3.34
C ALA A 174 3.37 -4.11 3.28
N THR A 175 4.43 -4.08 2.48
CA THR A 175 5.37 -5.20 2.39
C THR A 175 6.28 -5.26 3.59
N THR A 176 6.83 -4.11 4.00
CA THR A 176 7.61 -4.01 5.23
C THR A 176 6.77 -4.49 6.42
N HIS A 177 5.50 -4.09 6.49
CA HIS A 177 4.60 -4.59 7.53
C HIS A 177 4.48 -6.12 7.51
N ASP A 178 4.24 -6.73 6.35
CA ASP A 178 4.09 -8.19 6.23
C ASP A 178 5.39 -8.95 6.56
N ILE A 179 6.54 -8.41 6.18
CA ILE A 179 7.85 -8.95 6.58
C ILE A 179 7.98 -8.99 8.10
N LEU A 180 7.62 -7.87 8.77
CA LEU A 180 7.70 -7.76 10.22
C LEU A 180 6.72 -8.70 10.93
N VAL A 181 5.50 -8.85 10.41
CA VAL A 181 4.53 -9.84 10.92
C VAL A 181 5.08 -11.26 10.77
N GLY A 182 5.69 -11.60 9.64
CA GLY A 182 6.33 -12.90 9.43
C GLY A 182 7.47 -13.17 10.40
N LEU A 183 8.33 -12.18 10.63
CA LEU A 183 9.42 -12.25 11.61
C LEU A 183 8.88 -12.43 13.04
N ALA A 184 7.87 -11.66 13.42
CA ALA A 184 7.23 -11.77 14.74
C ALA A 184 6.52 -13.11 14.94
N ALA A 185 6.00 -13.72 13.87
CA ALA A 185 5.43 -15.08 13.88
C ALA A 185 6.48 -16.20 13.87
N GLY A 186 7.78 -15.85 13.81
CA GLY A 186 8.88 -16.83 13.79
C GLY A 186 9.03 -17.57 12.47
N MET A 187 8.57 -17.00 11.35
CA MET A 187 8.75 -17.59 10.03
C MET A 187 10.22 -17.54 9.60
N ASN A 188 10.64 -18.53 8.80
CA ASN A 188 11.96 -18.49 8.16
C ASN A 188 12.00 -17.51 6.99
N ASP A 189 13.20 -17.16 6.53
CA ASP A 189 13.40 -16.14 5.48
C ASP A 189 12.76 -16.54 4.15
N GLU A 190 12.80 -17.82 3.76
CA GLU A 190 12.21 -18.34 2.53
C GLU A 190 10.68 -18.21 2.53
N ASP A 191 10.03 -18.59 3.63
CA ASP A 191 8.60 -18.44 3.81
C ASP A 191 8.17 -16.94 3.79
N ILE A 192 8.98 -16.06 4.41
CA ILE A 192 8.73 -14.62 4.39
C ILE A 192 8.85 -14.07 2.97
N LEU A 193 9.95 -14.36 2.26
CA LEU A 193 10.17 -13.92 0.88
C LEU A 193 9.03 -14.39 -0.03
N THR A 194 8.68 -15.67 0.04
CA THR A 194 7.54 -16.23 -0.71
C THR A 194 6.23 -15.49 -0.39
N SER A 195 5.99 -15.18 0.89
CA SER A 195 4.77 -14.50 1.32
C SER A 195 4.64 -13.08 0.80
N VAL A 196 5.75 -12.43 0.52
CA VAL A 196 5.80 -11.09 -0.05
C VAL A 196 6.07 -11.09 -1.55
N GLY A 197 6.07 -12.27 -2.20
CA GLY A 197 6.26 -12.43 -3.65
C GLY A 197 7.69 -12.19 -4.11
N ALA A 198 8.68 -12.38 -3.26
CA ALA A 198 10.08 -12.39 -3.66
C ALA A 198 10.56 -13.82 -3.82
N GLU A 199 11.18 -14.14 -4.96
CA GLU A 199 11.74 -15.48 -5.20
C GLU A 199 13.12 -15.64 -4.56
N GLU A 200 13.86 -14.55 -4.41
CA GLU A 200 15.23 -14.52 -3.88
C GLU A 200 15.41 -13.37 -2.87
N PRO A 201 16.42 -13.46 -1.99
CA PRO A 201 16.81 -12.36 -1.12
C PRO A 201 17.13 -11.08 -1.90
N VAL A 202 16.66 -9.95 -1.41
CA VAL A 202 16.83 -8.65 -2.05
C VAL A 202 18.30 -8.20 -1.94
N ASP A 203 18.91 -7.90 -3.08
CA ASP A 203 20.27 -7.33 -3.14
C ASP A 203 20.23 -5.88 -3.66
N ARG A 204 20.21 -4.94 -2.75
CA ARG A 204 20.14 -3.51 -3.04
C ARG A 204 21.47 -2.93 -3.59
N SER A 205 22.54 -3.71 -3.65
CA SER A 205 23.80 -3.29 -4.28
C SER A 205 23.71 -3.32 -5.81
N VAL A 206 22.74 -4.05 -6.35
CA VAL A 206 22.50 -4.14 -7.80
C VAL A 206 21.52 -3.06 -8.22
N GLU A 207 21.99 -2.07 -8.94
CA GLU A 207 21.13 -1.02 -9.51
C GLU A 207 20.28 -1.60 -10.64
N ARG A 208 18.95 -1.50 -10.52
CA ARG A 208 17.97 -1.88 -11.56
C ARG A 208 17.14 -0.67 -11.92
N ALA A 209 16.83 -0.52 -13.21
CA ALA A 209 15.89 0.50 -13.65
C ALA A 209 14.51 0.23 -13.06
N ALA A 210 13.83 1.28 -12.59
CA ALA A 210 12.46 1.15 -12.13
C ALA A 210 11.55 0.79 -13.32
N PRO A 211 10.73 -0.27 -13.22
CA PRO A 211 9.77 -0.61 -14.26
C PRO A 211 8.67 0.45 -14.35
N GLU A 212 7.96 0.48 -15.48
CA GLU A 212 6.78 1.33 -15.62
C GLU A 212 5.63 0.79 -14.76
N LEU A 213 4.71 1.68 -14.36
CA LEU A 213 3.56 1.27 -13.54
C LEU A 213 2.72 0.19 -14.22
N ALA A 214 2.58 0.27 -15.55
CA ALA A 214 1.86 -0.72 -16.35
C ALA A 214 2.44 -2.13 -16.17
N ASP A 215 3.78 -2.26 -16.25
CA ASP A 215 4.49 -3.53 -16.09
C ASP A 215 4.33 -4.09 -14.67
N VAL A 216 4.38 -3.20 -13.67
CA VAL A 216 4.16 -3.57 -12.28
C VAL A 216 2.77 -4.15 -12.06
N LEU A 217 1.72 -3.54 -12.63
CA LEU A 217 0.35 -4.01 -12.48
C LEU A 217 0.09 -5.36 -13.17
N GLU A 218 0.90 -5.73 -14.16
CA GLU A 218 0.81 -7.03 -14.85
C GLU A 218 1.57 -8.13 -14.12
N SER A 219 2.47 -7.77 -13.20
CA SER A 219 3.30 -8.73 -12.50
C SER A 219 2.52 -9.55 -11.46
N PRO A 220 2.79 -10.86 -11.32
CA PRO A 220 2.18 -11.70 -10.29
C PRO A 220 2.46 -11.20 -8.86
N GLU A 221 3.64 -10.60 -8.64
CA GLU A 221 4.09 -10.11 -7.34
C GLU A 221 3.21 -8.94 -6.88
N SER A 222 2.87 -8.03 -7.80
CA SER A 222 2.00 -6.89 -7.51
C SER A 222 0.58 -7.31 -7.15
N ARG A 223 0.06 -8.37 -7.74
CA ARG A 223 -1.28 -8.91 -7.48
C ARG A 223 -1.48 -9.39 -6.06
N GLN A 224 -0.42 -9.59 -5.30
CA GLN A 224 -0.50 -9.89 -3.87
C GLN A 224 -0.88 -8.68 -3.02
N LYS A 225 -0.65 -7.46 -3.52
CA LYS A 225 -0.90 -6.20 -2.82
C LYS A 225 -1.87 -5.28 -3.53
N ILE A 226 -2.17 -5.56 -4.79
CA ILE A 226 -3.02 -4.74 -5.64
C ILE A 226 -4.14 -5.63 -6.18
N PHE A 227 -5.35 -5.30 -5.81
CA PHE A 227 -6.54 -5.90 -6.40
C PHE A 227 -6.89 -5.15 -7.70
N ILE A 228 -6.97 -5.87 -8.79
CA ILE A 228 -7.34 -5.36 -10.12
C ILE A 228 -8.62 -6.08 -10.52
N PRO A 229 -9.79 -5.45 -10.43
CA PRO A 229 -11.05 -6.07 -10.84
C PRO A 229 -11.11 -6.19 -12.36
N ASP A 230 -11.52 -7.35 -12.86
CA ASP A 230 -11.76 -7.57 -14.28
C ASP A 230 -13.06 -6.89 -14.75
N ASP A 231 -14.06 -6.78 -13.84
CA ASP A 231 -15.35 -6.17 -14.12
C ASP A 231 -16.04 -5.60 -12.86
N GLU A 232 -17.18 -4.93 -13.06
CA GLU A 232 -17.97 -4.38 -11.94
C GLU A 232 -18.53 -5.46 -11.01
N ALA A 233 -18.79 -6.67 -11.51
CA ALA A 233 -19.31 -7.77 -10.71
C ALA A 233 -18.23 -8.29 -9.75
N GLU A 234 -16.99 -8.35 -10.22
CA GLU A 234 -15.85 -8.72 -9.39
C GLU A 234 -15.55 -7.66 -8.34
N LEU A 235 -15.60 -6.38 -8.73
CA LEU A 235 -15.47 -5.26 -7.78
C LEU A 235 -16.58 -5.30 -6.71
N ARG A 236 -17.81 -5.63 -7.09
CA ARG A 236 -18.92 -5.78 -6.14
C ARG A 236 -18.65 -6.92 -5.16
N ARG A 237 -18.29 -8.11 -5.65
CA ARG A 237 -17.94 -9.25 -4.79
C ARG A 237 -16.82 -8.92 -3.80
N PHE A 238 -15.85 -8.12 -4.24
CA PHE A 238 -14.79 -7.62 -3.39
C PHE A 238 -15.32 -6.79 -2.21
N PHE A 239 -16.31 -5.91 -2.45
CA PHE A 239 -16.88 -5.05 -1.41
C PHE A 239 -18.03 -5.70 -0.61
N ASP A 240 -18.83 -6.61 -1.19
CA ASP A 240 -20.03 -7.21 -0.57
C ASP A 240 -19.71 -8.28 0.49
N GLY A 241 -18.44 -8.44 0.85
CA GLY A 241 -18.08 -9.25 2.00
C GLY A 241 -17.72 -10.69 1.68
N GLU A 242 -17.51 -11.07 0.43
CA GLU A 242 -16.54 -12.09 0.12
C GLU A 242 -15.13 -11.53 0.42
N LEU A 243 -15.06 -10.76 1.48
CA LEU A 243 -13.85 -10.46 2.26
C LEU A 243 -13.05 -11.73 2.60
N GLU A 244 -13.62 -12.92 2.38
CA GLU A 244 -12.87 -14.17 2.39
C GLU A 244 -11.88 -14.23 1.21
N GLY A 245 -12.20 -13.71 0.06
CA GLY A 245 -11.23 -13.44 -1.02
C GLY A 245 -10.12 -12.47 -0.55
N TRP A 246 -10.49 -11.51 0.30
CA TRP A 246 -9.56 -10.57 0.94
C TRP A 246 -8.74 -11.19 2.06
N ARG A 247 -9.30 -12.13 2.81
CA ARG A 247 -8.55 -12.95 3.75
C ARG A 247 -7.53 -13.86 3.06
N VAL A 248 -7.65 -14.08 1.76
CA VAL A 248 -6.62 -14.73 0.94
C VAL A 248 -5.36 -13.85 0.82
N PHE A 249 -5.50 -12.53 0.94
CA PHE A 249 -4.39 -11.59 1.12
C PHE A 249 -3.91 -11.45 2.57
N LEU A 250 -4.51 -12.19 3.51
CA LEU A 250 -3.91 -12.36 4.83
C LEU A 250 -2.59 -13.09 4.65
N HIS A 251 -1.58 -12.56 5.32
CA HIS A 251 -0.25 -13.18 5.40
C HIS A 251 -0.40 -14.68 5.69
N PRO A 252 0.40 -15.58 5.10
CA PRO A 252 0.32 -17.02 5.35
C PRO A 252 0.34 -17.41 6.83
N SER A 253 1.00 -16.61 7.69
CA SER A 253 0.96 -16.78 9.16
C SER A 253 -0.42 -16.49 9.76
N GLN A 254 -1.16 -15.53 9.22
CA GLN A 254 -2.53 -15.21 9.65
C GLN A 254 -3.51 -16.29 9.18
N ARG A 255 -3.25 -16.97 8.05
CA ARG A 255 -4.00 -18.18 7.65
C ARG A 255 -3.86 -19.30 8.67
N LYS A 256 -2.64 -19.54 9.19
CA LYS A 256 -2.41 -20.58 10.22
C LYS A 256 -3.14 -20.27 11.53
N VAL A 257 -3.37 -19.00 11.86
CA VAL A 257 -4.11 -18.59 13.07
C VAL A 257 -5.63 -18.65 12.83
N ALA A 258 -6.09 -18.27 11.64
CA ALA A 258 -7.52 -18.26 11.29
C ALA A 258 -8.12 -19.67 11.05
N TYR A 259 -7.29 -20.67 10.75
CA TYR A 259 -7.69 -22.06 10.48
C TYR A 259 -7.17 -23.07 11.53
N ARG A 260 -6.83 -22.62 12.75
CA ARG A 260 -6.65 -23.51 13.88
C ARG A 260 -8.01 -23.79 14.51
N ASP A 261 -8.56 -24.97 14.15
CA ASP A 261 -9.59 -25.64 14.93
C ASP A 261 -9.05 -26.07 16.31
#